data_132d6570614fb637dd0ebe83fc120db4
#
_entry.id   132d6570614fb637dd0ebe83fc120db4
#
_cell.length_a   1.000
_cell.length_b   1.000
_cell.length_c   1.000
_cell.angle_alpha   90.00
_cell.angle_beta   90.00
_cell.angle_gamma   90.00
#
_symmetry.space_group_name_H-M   'P 1'
#
loop_
_entity.id
_entity.type
_entity.pdbx_description
1 polymer ?
#
loop_
_entity_poly.entity_id
_entity_poly.type
_entity_poly.pdbx_seq_one_letter_code
_entity_poly.pdbx_strand_id
1 'polypeptide(L)'
;MLFSSIPFLYWFLPCVLLVYFLAPRRLKNTVLLLASLVFYGWGEPRYLLVMLASIVQGYVFGLLIGKLRGRPAAKACLAASVVLSFAALAYFKYADFFLANFNALTGLSVPLLRVALPVGISFYTFQIVSYLVDVYRGDVAAQRSFVDLAAYVAMFPQLIAGPIVRYSDVAAQLRTRMHSVSDAAYGARRFVLGLAKKILLANQLGALVSAFRTTKDGSVLYTWLYAVAFLLQIYYDFSGYSDMAIGLGRIFGFRFPENFNYPYIAASITEFWRRWHISLGSWFRDYLYIPLGGNRKGKGRQLFNILIVWLATGLWHGADWNFVLWGLWFAVLLLVEKLILLPVLQKRRGLGRCYVLLAVLLGFILFDASSVCDAWGTICALFGGGGLPLASAEAVYQLRSCAVLLAVAAIGARPLPRRAFDALGKTHGGRAVLAVLEPVGLVGLLAVCTAYLVDGSFNPFLYFRF
;
A
#
# COMPACT_ATOMS: atom_id res chain seq x y z
N MET A 1 -9.00 12.09 -8.11
CA MET A 1 -9.05 11.27 -9.35
C MET A 1 -8.46 9.89 -9.06
N LEU A 2 -8.90 8.80 -9.73
CA LEU A 2 -8.33 7.46 -9.54
C LEU A 2 -7.61 6.99 -10.80
N PHE A 3 -6.54 6.19 -10.67
CA PHE A 3 -5.84 5.60 -11.81
C PHE A 3 -6.73 4.68 -12.63
N SER A 4 -7.65 3.97 -11.97
CA SER A 4 -8.65 3.11 -12.57
C SER A 4 -9.93 3.88 -12.90
N SER A 5 -9.83 4.97 -13.64
CA SER A 5 -10.98 5.77 -14.11
C SER A 5 -10.79 6.24 -15.54
N ILE A 6 -11.88 6.33 -16.29
CA ILE A 6 -11.86 6.83 -17.67
C ILE A 6 -11.26 8.23 -17.78
N PRO A 7 -11.63 9.23 -16.92
CA PRO A 7 -11.02 10.55 -16.99
C PRO A 7 -9.50 10.54 -16.79
N PHE A 8 -8.98 9.63 -15.91
CA PHE A 8 -7.54 9.51 -15.73
C PHE A 8 -6.86 8.92 -16.97
N LEU A 9 -7.36 7.79 -17.48
CA LEU A 9 -6.70 7.02 -18.53
C LEU A 9 -6.71 7.74 -19.88
N TYR A 10 -7.80 8.41 -20.22
CA TYR A 10 -8.03 8.93 -21.58
C TYR A 10 -7.94 10.44 -21.70
N TRP A 11 -7.95 11.18 -20.58
CA TRP A 11 -7.82 12.63 -20.57
C TRP A 11 -6.60 13.09 -19.78
N PHE A 12 -6.56 12.83 -18.49
CA PHE A 12 -5.52 13.36 -17.63
C PHE A 12 -4.13 12.83 -18.00
N LEU A 13 -3.96 11.51 -18.06
CA LEU A 13 -2.65 10.90 -18.30
C LEU A 13 -2.08 11.26 -19.69
N PRO A 14 -2.82 11.17 -20.80
CA PRO A 14 -2.32 11.60 -22.12
C PRO A 14 -1.94 13.08 -22.17
N CYS A 15 -2.75 13.97 -21.59
CA CYS A 15 -2.45 15.40 -21.52
C CYS A 15 -1.17 15.66 -20.71
N VAL A 16 -1.04 15.03 -19.53
CA VAL A 16 0.16 15.18 -18.70
C VAL A 16 1.40 14.65 -19.41
N LEU A 17 1.33 13.49 -20.08
CA LEU A 17 2.44 12.94 -20.84
C LEU A 17 2.85 13.88 -21.97
N LEU A 18 1.89 14.39 -22.73
CA LEU A 18 2.17 15.33 -23.83
C LEU A 18 2.90 16.58 -23.32
N VAL A 19 2.33 17.26 -22.29
CA VAL A 19 2.93 18.47 -21.73
C VAL A 19 4.29 18.17 -21.11
N TYR A 20 4.45 17.05 -20.42
CA TYR A 20 5.69 16.66 -19.79
C TYR A 20 6.83 16.38 -20.79
N PHE A 21 6.54 15.68 -21.89
CA PHE A 21 7.57 15.37 -22.90
C PHE A 21 7.91 16.57 -23.78
N LEU A 22 6.96 17.46 -24.03
CA LEU A 22 7.21 18.74 -24.72
C LEU A 22 7.96 19.76 -23.85
N ALA A 23 7.82 19.68 -22.53
CA ALA A 23 8.47 20.62 -21.63
C ALA A 23 10.00 20.49 -21.64
N PRO A 24 10.75 21.61 -21.59
CA PRO A 24 12.20 21.61 -21.45
C PRO A 24 12.60 20.95 -20.12
N ARG A 25 13.80 20.38 -20.07
CA ARG A 25 14.29 19.61 -18.91
C ARG A 25 14.12 20.34 -17.58
N ARG A 26 14.33 21.66 -17.56
CA ARG A 26 14.24 22.51 -16.36
C ARG A 26 12.81 22.62 -15.81
N LEU A 27 11.80 22.49 -16.64
CA LEU A 27 10.39 22.62 -16.27
C LEU A 27 9.69 21.29 -15.97
N LYS A 28 10.35 20.15 -16.19
CA LYS A 28 9.74 18.83 -15.99
C LYS A 28 9.22 18.60 -14.56
N ASN A 29 9.95 19.07 -13.54
CA ASN A 29 9.48 18.97 -12.15
C ASN A 29 8.29 19.90 -11.87
N THR A 30 8.28 21.10 -12.47
CA THR A 30 7.15 22.04 -12.38
C THR A 30 5.89 21.44 -13.02
N VAL A 31 6.02 20.83 -14.21
CA VAL A 31 4.91 20.16 -14.87
C VAL A 31 4.35 19.01 -14.01
N LEU A 32 5.25 18.18 -13.44
CA LEU A 32 4.81 17.09 -12.54
C LEU A 32 4.14 17.63 -11.28
N LEU A 33 4.66 18.70 -10.69
CA LEU A 33 4.05 19.35 -9.53
C LEU A 33 2.66 19.85 -9.86
N LEU A 34 2.50 20.64 -10.92
CA LEU A 34 1.20 21.20 -11.32
C LEU A 34 0.19 20.09 -11.66
N ALA A 35 0.61 19.07 -12.43
CA ALA A 35 -0.23 17.92 -12.70
C ALA A 35 -0.65 17.19 -11.42
N SER A 36 0.27 17.03 -10.46
CA SER A 36 -0.01 16.39 -9.18
C SER A 36 -0.99 17.18 -8.32
N LEU A 37 -0.85 18.52 -8.30
CA LEU A 37 -1.79 19.38 -7.59
C LEU A 37 -3.19 19.33 -8.22
N VAL A 38 -3.29 19.30 -9.56
CA VAL A 38 -4.56 19.10 -10.26
C VAL A 38 -5.15 17.73 -9.93
N PHE A 39 -4.33 16.66 -9.99
CA PHE A 39 -4.77 15.30 -9.67
C PHE A 39 -5.33 15.18 -8.24
N TYR A 40 -4.62 15.75 -7.27
CA TYR A 40 -5.03 15.75 -5.87
C TYR A 40 -6.26 16.64 -5.63
N GLY A 41 -6.23 17.89 -6.12
CA GLY A 41 -7.30 18.85 -5.96
C GLY A 41 -8.62 18.46 -6.65
N TRP A 42 -8.56 17.59 -7.67
CA TRP A 42 -9.76 17.03 -8.29
C TRP A 42 -10.64 16.23 -7.32
N GLY A 43 -10.01 15.49 -6.40
CA GLY A 43 -10.72 14.68 -5.41
C GLY A 43 -10.87 15.37 -4.05
N GLU A 44 -9.87 16.16 -3.67
CA GLU A 44 -9.70 16.69 -2.31
C GLU A 44 -9.32 18.19 -2.29
N PRO A 45 -10.15 19.10 -2.86
CA PRO A 45 -9.75 20.50 -3.02
C PRO A 45 -9.47 21.20 -1.68
N ARG A 46 -10.24 20.88 -0.63
CA ARG A 46 -10.07 21.49 0.71
C ARG A 46 -8.75 21.10 1.38
N TYR A 47 -8.30 19.84 1.16
CA TYR A 47 -7.10 19.29 1.80
C TYR A 47 -5.81 19.57 1.02
N LEU A 48 -5.92 20.16 -0.16
CA LEU A 48 -4.77 20.65 -0.92
C LEU A 48 -3.92 21.63 -0.10
N LEU A 49 -4.57 22.51 0.68
CA LEU A 49 -3.87 23.45 1.55
C LEU A 49 -3.12 22.75 2.68
N VAL A 50 -3.68 21.67 3.25
CA VAL A 50 -3.01 20.88 4.30
C VAL A 50 -1.75 20.22 3.75
N MET A 51 -1.82 19.65 2.54
CA MET A 51 -0.67 19.05 1.87
C MET A 51 0.41 20.11 1.56
N LEU A 52 0.02 21.28 1.03
CA LEU A 52 0.95 22.37 0.75
C LEU A 52 1.60 22.90 2.02
N ALA A 53 0.84 23.08 3.11
CA ALA A 53 1.38 23.49 4.41
C ALA A 53 2.39 22.48 4.94
N SER A 54 2.12 21.17 4.80
CA SER A 54 3.05 20.11 5.18
C SER A 54 4.33 20.13 4.34
N ILE A 55 4.22 20.40 3.03
CA ILE A 55 5.38 20.55 2.15
C ILE A 55 6.23 21.77 2.54
N VAL A 56 5.59 22.92 2.82
CA VAL A 56 6.28 24.14 3.28
C VAL A 56 7.00 23.87 4.60
N GLN A 57 6.34 23.21 5.55
CA GLN A 57 6.91 22.79 6.81
C GLN A 57 8.14 21.90 6.57
N GLY A 58 8.03 20.86 5.76
CA GLY A 58 9.15 19.97 5.41
C GLY A 58 10.32 20.71 4.75
N TYR A 59 10.02 21.68 3.87
CA TYR A 59 11.03 22.50 3.20
C TYR A 59 11.80 23.40 4.17
N VAL A 60 11.07 24.17 4.99
CA VAL A 60 11.67 25.11 5.95
C VAL A 60 12.52 24.37 6.98
N PHE A 61 11.97 23.32 7.60
CA PHE A 61 12.73 22.53 8.57
C PHE A 61 13.88 21.77 7.93
N GLY A 62 13.75 21.29 6.70
CA GLY A 62 14.85 20.66 5.96
C GLY A 62 16.04 21.61 5.77
N LEU A 63 15.78 22.86 5.38
CA LEU A 63 16.82 23.88 5.26
C LEU A 63 17.45 24.25 6.60
N LEU A 64 16.64 24.40 7.65
CA LEU A 64 17.11 24.70 9.01
C LEU A 64 18.00 23.58 9.56
N ILE A 65 17.56 22.31 9.45
CA ILE A 65 18.32 21.14 9.87
C ILE A 65 19.65 21.07 9.10
N GLY A 66 19.61 21.28 7.77
CA GLY A 66 20.81 21.28 6.94
C GLY A 66 21.80 22.37 7.31
N LYS A 67 21.32 23.59 7.62
CA LYS A 67 22.14 24.74 8.04
C LYS A 67 22.74 24.54 9.45
N LEU A 68 21.99 23.93 10.35
CA LEU A 68 22.37 23.72 11.76
C LEU A 68 23.03 22.37 12.00
N ARG A 69 23.34 21.63 10.97
CA ARG A 69 23.92 20.28 11.09
C ARG A 69 25.18 20.29 11.99
N GLY A 70 25.27 19.30 12.88
CA GLY A 70 26.32 19.21 13.89
C GLY A 70 26.09 20.05 15.16
N ARG A 71 25.04 20.88 15.20
CA ARG A 71 24.66 21.66 16.40
C ARG A 71 23.47 21.02 17.12
N PRO A 72 23.34 21.16 18.46
CA PRO A 72 22.17 20.67 19.20
C PRO A 72 20.83 21.21 18.67
N ALA A 73 20.83 22.43 18.14
CA ALA A 73 19.65 23.04 17.52
C ALA A 73 19.10 22.26 16.32
N ALA A 74 19.92 21.52 15.56
CA ALA A 74 19.45 20.67 14.48
C ALA A 74 18.54 19.53 15.00
N LYS A 75 18.89 18.95 16.16
CA LYS A 75 18.07 17.92 16.82
C LYS A 75 16.75 18.50 17.31
N ALA A 76 16.76 19.71 17.88
CA ALA A 76 15.54 20.40 18.30
C ALA A 76 14.61 20.71 17.10
N CYS A 77 15.17 21.20 15.98
CA CYS A 77 14.42 21.42 14.75
C CYS A 77 13.80 20.10 14.21
N LEU A 78 14.57 19.01 14.21
CA LEU A 78 14.05 17.69 13.81
C LEU A 78 12.90 17.25 14.73
N ALA A 79 13.08 17.33 16.04
CA ALA A 79 12.05 16.95 17.00
C ALA A 79 10.77 17.79 16.82
N ALA A 80 10.90 19.11 16.70
CA ALA A 80 9.78 20.01 16.46
C ALA A 80 9.04 19.67 15.16
N SER A 81 9.76 19.42 14.07
CA SER A 81 9.15 19.09 12.79
C SER A 81 8.44 17.72 12.80
N VAL A 82 9.02 16.72 13.45
CA VAL A 82 8.41 15.39 13.61
C VAL A 82 7.14 15.50 14.47
N VAL A 83 7.19 16.21 15.59
CA VAL A 83 6.02 16.44 16.46
C VAL A 83 4.92 17.15 15.68
N LEU A 84 5.23 18.21 14.91
CA LEU A 84 4.26 18.95 14.12
C LEU A 84 3.62 18.08 13.05
N SER A 85 4.41 17.27 12.33
CA SER A 85 3.91 16.35 11.31
C SER A 85 2.98 15.27 11.87
N PHE A 86 3.36 14.67 13.01
CA PHE A 86 2.52 13.66 13.66
C PHE A 86 1.33 14.26 14.40
N ALA A 87 1.42 15.50 14.90
CA ALA A 87 0.28 16.20 15.49
C ALA A 87 -0.80 16.48 14.45
N ALA A 88 -0.40 16.91 13.24
CA ALA A 88 -1.35 17.07 12.14
C ALA A 88 -2.02 15.74 11.75
N LEU A 89 -1.21 14.67 11.61
CA LEU A 89 -1.74 13.32 11.36
C LEU A 89 -2.68 12.86 12.50
N ALA A 90 -2.31 13.10 13.74
CA ALA A 90 -3.12 12.74 14.91
C ALA A 90 -4.45 13.47 14.92
N TYR A 91 -4.47 14.75 14.61
CA TYR A 91 -5.70 15.54 14.54
C TYR A 91 -6.66 14.99 13.47
N PHE A 92 -6.19 14.78 12.25
CA PHE A 92 -7.07 14.34 11.17
C PHE A 92 -7.46 12.86 11.26
N LYS A 93 -6.62 12.01 11.81
CA LYS A 93 -6.85 10.55 11.80
C LYS A 93 -7.37 10.00 13.12
N TYR A 94 -6.94 10.56 14.26
CA TYR A 94 -7.17 9.91 15.55
C TYR A 94 -8.01 10.74 16.53
N ALA A 95 -8.34 12.01 16.25
CA ALA A 95 -9.07 12.86 17.18
C ALA A 95 -10.40 12.23 17.61
N ASP A 96 -11.22 11.78 16.67
CA ASP A 96 -12.51 11.18 16.96
C ASP A 96 -12.39 9.82 17.67
N PHE A 97 -11.37 9.03 17.34
CA PHE A 97 -11.07 7.77 18.05
C PHE A 97 -10.74 8.04 19.54
N PHE A 98 -9.89 9.02 19.82
CA PHE A 98 -9.56 9.38 21.20
C PHE A 98 -10.76 9.95 21.94
N LEU A 99 -11.56 10.83 21.31
CA LEU A 99 -12.78 11.39 21.90
C LEU A 99 -13.82 10.31 22.20
N ALA A 100 -14.03 9.36 21.27
CA ALA A 100 -14.95 8.24 21.47
C ALA A 100 -14.54 7.36 22.66
N ASN A 101 -13.24 7.01 22.75
CA ASN A 101 -12.73 6.23 23.87
C ASN A 101 -12.76 7.03 25.19
N PHE A 102 -12.48 8.33 25.15
CA PHE A 102 -12.61 9.21 26.32
C PHE A 102 -14.04 9.25 26.84
N ASN A 103 -15.02 9.44 25.96
CA ASN A 103 -16.44 9.41 26.29
C ASN A 103 -16.85 8.05 26.91
N ALA A 104 -16.39 6.93 26.31
CA ALA A 104 -16.67 5.60 26.82
C ALA A 104 -16.10 5.34 28.22
N LEU A 105 -14.94 5.90 28.52
CA LEU A 105 -14.27 5.73 29.82
C LEU A 105 -14.84 6.65 30.92
N THR A 106 -15.21 7.88 30.55
CA THR A 106 -15.62 8.91 31.52
C THR A 106 -17.14 9.04 31.69
N GLY A 107 -17.92 8.48 30.76
CA GLY A 107 -19.36 8.69 30.67
C GLY A 107 -19.75 10.10 30.19
N LEU A 108 -18.79 10.93 29.77
CA LEU A 108 -19.04 12.25 29.20
C LEU A 108 -19.52 12.13 27.75
N SER A 109 -20.20 13.17 27.25
CA SER A 109 -20.70 13.26 25.88
C SER A 109 -20.04 14.39 25.11
N VAL A 110 -18.68 14.38 25.06
CA VAL A 110 -17.94 15.38 24.26
C VAL A 110 -18.24 15.13 22.79
N PRO A 111 -18.67 16.14 22.02
CA PRO A 111 -19.01 15.97 20.62
C PRO A 111 -17.79 15.55 19.78
N LEU A 112 -17.97 14.59 18.88
CA LEU A 112 -16.94 14.19 17.91
C LEU A 112 -16.72 15.32 16.88
N LEU A 113 -15.49 15.52 16.48
CA LEU A 113 -15.11 16.58 15.53
C LEU A 113 -15.57 16.29 14.11
N ARG A 114 -15.75 15.01 13.76
CA ARG A 114 -16.15 14.51 12.42
C ARG A 114 -15.30 15.07 11.28
N VAL A 115 -14.00 15.20 11.55
CA VAL A 115 -13.03 15.68 10.56
C VAL A 115 -12.75 14.57 9.57
N ALA A 116 -13.01 14.82 8.27
CA ALA A 116 -12.68 13.84 7.25
C ALA A 116 -11.17 13.73 7.07
N LEU A 117 -10.69 12.49 6.89
CA LEU A 117 -9.27 12.19 6.73
C LEU A 117 -8.77 12.64 5.35
N PRO A 118 -7.77 13.54 5.24
CA PRO A 118 -7.18 13.91 3.97
C PRO A 118 -6.52 12.70 3.30
N VAL A 119 -6.91 12.40 2.07
CA VAL A 119 -6.33 11.27 1.31
C VAL A 119 -4.81 11.44 1.20
N GLY A 120 -4.08 10.39 1.51
CA GLY A 120 -2.62 10.37 1.41
C GLY A 120 -1.86 11.06 2.56
N ILE A 121 -2.52 11.63 3.60
CA ILE A 121 -1.83 12.31 4.71
C ILE A 121 -0.81 11.39 5.39
N SER A 122 -1.12 10.12 5.58
CA SER A 122 -0.20 9.14 6.16
C SER A 122 1.05 8.94 5.31
N PHE A 123 0.90 8.95 3.97
CA PHE A 123 2.00 8.76 3.03
C PHE A 123 2.92 9.97 2.97
N TYR A 124 2.37 11.18 2.71
CA TYR A 124 3.23 12.36 2.63
C TYR A 124 3.84 12.75 3.98
N THR A 125 3.18 12.45 5.10
CA THR A 125 3.80 12.58 6.42
C THR A 125 5.05 11.69 6.54
N PHE A 126 4.96 10.44 6.14
CA PHE A 126 6.11 9.52 6.16
C PHE A 126 7.22 9.95 5.21
N GLN A 127 6.89 10.48 4.04
CA GLN A 127 7.86 11.03 3.09
C GLN A 127 8.60 12.24 3.68
N ILE A 128 7.88 13.19 4.26
CA ILE A 128 8.45 14.39 4.87
C ILE A 128 9.31 14.01 6.09
N VAL A 129 8.82 13.18 6.99
CA VAL A 129 9.57 12.75 8.19
C VAL A 129 10.84 12.02 7.79
N SER A 130 10.78 11.06 6.84
CA SER A 130 11.98 10.37 6.37
C SER A 130 13.00 11.32 5.73
N TYR A 131 12.55 12.27 4.89
CA TYR A 131 13.40 13.29 4.32
C TYR A 131 14.13 14.11 5.40
N LEU A 132 13.42 14.59 6.42
CA LEU A 132 14.01 15.38 7.51
C LEU A 132 15.01 14.59 8.35
N VAL A 133 14.71 13.32 8.62
CA VAL A 133 15.63 12.40 9.31
C VAL A 133 16.87 12.15 8.46
N ASP A 134 16.73 11.91 7.16
CA ASP A 134 17.84 11.66 6.25
C ASP A 134 18.74 12.91 6.11
N VAL A 135 18.16 14.13 6.07
CA VAL A 135 18.93 15.39 6.12
C VAL A 135 19.68 15.53 7.44
N TYR A 136 19.05 15.22 8.58
CA TYR A 136 19.69 15.28 9.88
C TYR A 136 20.85 14.29 10.01
N ARG A 137 20.68 13.05 9.53
CA ARG A 137 21.75 12.03 9.50
C ARG A 137 22.86 12.40 8.53
N GLY A 138 22.53 13.18 7.49
CA GLY A 138 23.41 13.57 6.42
C GLY A 138 23.47 12.56 5.29
N ASP A 139 22.50 11.68 5.22
CA ASP A 139 22.33 10.72 4.15
C ASP A 139 21.95 11.42 2.84
N VAL A 140 21.25 12.58 2.95
CA VAL A 140 20.93 13.46 1.82
C VAL A 140 21.20 14.93 2.18
N ALA A 141 21.49 15.74 1.16
CA ALA A 141 21.56 17.19 1.31
C ALA A 141 20.15 17.79 1.39
N ALA A 142 19.98 18.86 2.18
CA ALA A 142 18.73 19.61 2.21
C ALA A 142 18.40 20.15 0.81
N GLN A 143 17.17 19.93 0.34
CA GLN A 143 16.72 20.38 -0.97
C GLN A 143 16.50 21.90 -0.97
N ARG A 144 17.21 22.60 -1.85
CA ARG A 144 17.14 24.06 -1.97
C ARG A 144 16.02 24.55 -2.90
N SER A 145 15.57 23.70 -3.82
CA SER A 145 14.46 24.00 -4.71
C SER A 145 13.15 23.57 -4.04
N PHE A 146 12.27 24.53 -3.75
CA PHE A 146 10.93 24.25 -3.25
C PHE A 146 10.13 23.41 -4.25
N VAL A 147 10.23 23.72 -5.55
CA VAL A 147 9.52 22.98 -6.61
C VAL A 147 9.92 21.51 -6.64
N ASP A 148 11.21 21.20 -6.47
CA ASP A 148 11.67 19.81 -6.51
C ASP A 148 11.20 19.02 -5.28
N LEU A 149 11.20 19.65 -4.09
CA LEU A 149 10.67 18.99 -2.89
C LEU A 149 9.16 18.82 -2.99
N ALA A 150 8.45 19.86 -3.45
CA ALA A 150 7.00 19.79 -3.63
C ALA A 150 6.62 18.76 -4.69
N ALA A 151 7.35 18.70 -5.81
CA ALA A 151 7.15 17.67 -6.83
C ALA A 151 7.37 16.25 -6.28
N TYR A 152 8.40 16.06 -5.44
CA TYR A 152 8.63 14.77 -4.78
C TYR A 152 7.48 14.37 -3.85
N VAL A 153 7.04 15.26 -2.97
CA VAL A 153 6.00 14.93 -1.96
C VAL A 153 4.63 14.77 -2.62
N ALA A 154 4.27 15.68 -3.55
CA ALA A 154 2.94 15.68 -4.18
C ALA A 154 2.83 14.71 -5.37
N MET A 155 3.89 14.06 -5.82
CA MET A 155 3.94 13.28 -7.06
C MET A 155 2.80 12.28 -7.17
N PHE A 156 1.85 12.52 -8.09
CA PHE A 156 0.61 11.77 -8.21
C PHE A 156 0.79 10.24 -8.39
N PRO A 157 1.83 9.71 -9.07
CA PRO A 157 1.99 8.27 -9.17
C PRO A 157 2.14 7.54 -7.82
N GLN A 158 2.73 8.20 -6.82
CA GLN A 158 3.01 7.57 -5.52
C GLN A 158 2.11 8.04 -4.37
N LEU A 159 1.49 9.24 -4.51
CA LEU A 159 0.92 10.01 -3.40
C LEU A 159 -0.15 9.28 -2.60
N ILE A 160 -1.01 8.50 -3.24
CA ILE A 160 -2.23 7.98 -2.59
C ILE A 160 -2.03 6.59 -1.97
N ALA A 161 -1.53 5.62 -2.74
CA ALA A 161 -1.30 4.24 -2.31
C ALA A 161 -0.13 3.58 -3.05
N GLY A 162 0.80 4.37 -3.60
CA GLY A 162 2.02 3.87 -4.20
C GLY A 162 3.00 3.30 -3.16
N PRO A 163 4.16 2.80 -3.59
CA PRO A 163 5.25 2.53 -2.67
C PRO A 163 5.61 3.81 -1.89
N ILE A 164 5.94 3.68 -0.61
CA ILE A 164 6.48 4.79 0.16
C ILE A 164 7.91 5.06 -0.35
N VAL A 165 8.02 5.97 -1.31
CA VAL A 165 9.29 6.35 -1.92
C VAL A 165 9.97 7.37 -1.00
N ARG A 166 11.21 7.12 -0.64
CA ARG A 166 12.02 8.06 0.15
C ARG A 166 12.64 9.12 -0.73
N TYR A 167 12.97 10.26 -0.15
CA TYR A 167 13.69 11.29 -0.90
C TYR A 167 15.05 10.77 -1.41
N SER A 168 15.77 9.97 -0.62
CA SER A 168 17.03 9.32 -1.00
C SER A 168 16.90 8.42 -2.23
N ASP A 169 15.73 7.77 -2.45
CA ASP A 169 15.52 6.90 -3.60
C ASP A 169 15.44 7.68 -4.93
N VAL A 170 15.01 8.95 -4.90
CA VAL A 170 14.73 9.75 -6.10
C VAL A 170 15.51 11.07 -6.20
N ALA A 171 16.29 11.41 -5.19
CA ALA A 171 17.04 12.69 -5.12
C ALA A 171 17.91 12.97 -6.35
N ALA A 172 18.64 11.95 -6.83
CA ALA A 172 19.44 12.07 -8.04
C ALA A 172 18.57 12.28 -9.30
N GLN A 173 17.43 11.57 -9.36
CA GLN A 173 16.52 11.59 -10.50
C GLN A 173 15.69 12.88 -10.56
N LEU A 174 15.48 13.57 -9.44
CA LEU A 174 14.87 14.91 -9.43
C LEU A 174 15.75 15.94 -10.12
N ARG A 175 17.07 15.78 -10.04
CA ARG A 175 18.05 16.68 -10.68
C ARG A 175 18.33 16.30 -12.12
N THR A 176 18.67 15.03 -12.33
CA THR A 176 19.05 14.49 -13.64
C THR A 176 18.40 13.14 -13.84
N ARG A 177 17.45 13.07 -14.77
CA ARG A 177 16.82 11.81 -15.17
C ARG A 177 16.88 11.61 -16.67
N MET A 178 17.09 10.38 -17.04
CA MET A 178 17.10 9.95 -18.43
C MET A 178 15.77 9.31 -18.79
N HIS A 179 15.35 9.50 -20.01
CA HIS A 179 14.17 8.87 -20.57
C HIS A 179 14.62 7.97 -21.72
N SER A 180 14.15 6.74 -21.72
CA SER A 180 14.40 5.80 -22.82
C SER A 180 13.07 5.15 -23.25
N VAL A 181 13.00 4.76 -24.51
CA VAL A 181 11.85 4.04 -25.07
C VAL A 181 11.65 2.71 -24.32
N SER A 182 12.75 2.04 -23.94
CA SER A 182 12.70 0.80 -23.17
C SER A 182 12.12 0.98 -21.77
N ASP A 183 12.48 2.06 -21.05
CA ASP A 183 11.89 2.37 -19.75
C ASP A 183 10.40 2.76 -19.89
N ALA A 184 10.03 3.49 -20.93
CA ALA A 184 8.64 3.84 -21.22
C ALA A 184 7.80 2.59 -21.56
N ALA A 185 8.31 1.70 -22.39
CA ALA A 185 7.65 0.44 -22.74
C ALA A 185 7.49 -0.47 -21.50
N TYR A 186 8.54 -0.61 -20.68
CA TYR A 186 8.45 -1.32 -19.40
C TYR A 186 7.39 -0.70 -18.49
N GLY A 187 7.37 0.64 -18.41
CA GLY A 187 6.41 1.38 -17.58
C GLY A 187 4.97 1.18 -18.05
N ALA A 188 4.70 1.30 -19.34
CA ALA A 188 3.39 1.08 -19.93
C ALA A 188 2.88 -0.35 -19.72
N ARG A 189 3.75 -1.35 -19.98
CA ARG A 189 3.44 -2.76 -19.69
C ARG A 189 3.05 -2.95 -18.22
N ARG A 190 3.84 -2.43 -17.32
CA ARG A 190 3.62 -2.60 -15.89
C ARG A 190 2.35 -1.89 -15.43
N PHE A 191 2.07 -0.72 -15.97
CA PHE A 191 0.84 0.01 -15.72
C PHE A 191 -0.41 -0.77 -16.15
N VAL A 192 -0.42 -1.30 -17.37
CA VAL A 192 -1.55 -2.08 -17.92
C VAL A 192 -1.77 -3.36 -17.12
N LEU A 193 -0.71 -4.08 -16.76
CA LEU A 193 -0.81 -5.27 -15.89
C LEU A 193 -1.32 -4.92 -14.49
N GLY A 194 -0.90 -3.79 -13.92
CA GLY A 194 -1.42 -3.28 -12.66
C GLY A 194 -2.90 -2.93 -12.73
N LEU A 195 -3.32 -2.27 -13.82
CA LEU A 195 -4.71 -1.96 -14.10
C LEU A 195 -5.56 -3.23 -14.22
N ALA A 196 -5.08 -4.23 -14.97
CA ALA A 196 -5.74 -5.52 -15.09
C ALA A 196 -5.91 -6.25 -13.75
N LYS A 197 -4.88 -6.23 -12.89
CA LYS A 197 -5.00 -6.74 -11.51
C LYS A 197 -6.13 -6.06 -10.73
N LYS A 198 -6.24 -4.74 -10.83
CA LYS A 198 -7.28 -3.97 -10.14
C LYS A 198 -8.67 -4.26 -10.70
N ILE A 199 -8.85 -4.18 -12.01
CA ILE A 199 -10.17 -4.24 -12.65
C ILE A 199 -10.68 -5.68 -12.76
N LEU A 200 -9.84 -6.58 -13.26
CA LEU A 200 -10.28 -7.93 -13.61
C LEU A 200 -10.19 -8.92 -12.47
N LEU A 201 -9.35 -8.66 -11.46
CA LEU A 201 -9.21 -9.55 -10.31
C LEU A 201 -9.72 -8.90 -9.03
N ALA A 202 -9.16 -7.78 -8.58
CA ALA A 202 -9.51 -7.21 -7.28
C ALA A 202 -10.98 -6.75 -7.22
N ASN A 203 -11.49 -6.06 -8.24
CA ASN A 203 -12.88 -5.59 -8.26
C ASN A 203 -13.88 -6.76 -8.30
N GLN A 204 -13.59 -7.80 -9.07
CA GLN A 204 -14.46 -8.99 -9.17
C GLN A 204 -14.46 -9.79 -7.86
N LEU A 205 -13.29 -9.96 -7.22
CA LEU A 205 -13.20 -10.56 -5.89
C LEU A 205 -13.92 -9.70 -4.84
N GLY A 206 -13.86 -8.38 -4.97
CA GLY A 206 -14.58 -7.44 -4.12
C GLY A 206 -16.11 -7.55 -4.24
N ALA A 207 -16.62 -7.87 -5.41
CA ALA A 207 -18.05 -8.15 -5.60
C ALA A 207 -18.49 -9.38 -4.77
N LEU A 208 -17.68 -10.46 -4.76
CA LEU A 208 -17.92 -11.64 -3.94
C LEU A 208 -17.87 -11.32 -2.44
N VAL A 209 -16.89 -10.51 -2.00
CA VAL A 209 -16.79 -10.04 -0.61
C VAL A 209 -18.03 -9.22 -0.21
N SER A 210 -18.50 -8.35 -1.09
CA SER A 210 -19.70 -7.52 -0.86
C SER A 210 -20.96 -8.38 -0.81
N ALA A 211 -21.09 -9.38 -1.68
CA ALA A 211 -22.21 -10.32 -1.68
C ALA A 211 -22.29 -11.08 -0.35
N PHE A 212 -21.17 -11.57 0.17
CA PHE A 212 -21.11 -12.22 1.49
C PHE A 212 -21.65 -11.33 2.61
N ARG A 213 -21.28 -10.04 2.61
CA ARG A 213 -21.68 -9.10 3.68
C ARG A 213 -23.17 -8.73 3.64
N THR A 214 -23.81 -8.85 2.49
CA THR A 214 -25.23 -8.50 2.29
C THR A 214 -26.16 -9.70 2.38
N THR A 215 -25.64 -10.92 2.31
CA THR A 215 -26.45 -12.13 2.39
C THR A 215 -26.91 -12.43 3.83
N LYS A 216 -28.08 -13.06 3.96
CA LYS A 216 -28.55 -13.65 5.21
C LYS A 216 -28.26 -15.15 5.29
N ASP A 217 -27.76 -15.74 4.23
CA ASP A 217 -27.49 -17.18 4.13
C ASP A 217 -26.05 -17.47 4.57
N GLY A 218 -25.87 -17.79 5.85
CA GLY A 218 -24.59 -18.12 6.46
C GLY A 218 -24.24 -19.61 6.34
N SER A 219 -23.01 -19.94 5.97
CA SER A 219 -22.46 -21.29 6.04
C SER A 219 -20.94 -21.24 6.21
N VAL A 220 -20.37 -22.34 6.70
CA VAL A 220 -18.89 -22.48 6.84
C VAL A 220 -18.21 -22.27 5.50
N LEU A 221 -18.71 -22.91 4.43
CA LEU A 221 -18.16 -22.77 3.08
C LEU A 221 -18.21 -21.32 2.60
N TYR A 222 -19.31 -20.60 2.84
CA TYR A 222 -19.42 -19.22 2.38
C TYR A 222 -18.44 -18.29 3.12
N THR A 223 -18.26 -18.51 4.43
CA THR A 223 -17.27 -17.76 5.23
C THR A 223 -15.84 -18.01 4.75
N TRP A 224 -15.48 -19.26 4.38
CA TRP A 224 -14.19 -19.53 3.75
C TRP A 224 -14.05 -18.88 2.39
N LEU A 225 -15.08 -18.88 1.56
CA LEU A 225 -15.07 -18.20 0.27
C LEU A 225 -14.81 -16.69 0.42
N TYR A 226 -15.53 -16.06 1.38
CA TYR A 226 -15.29 -14.65 1.72
C TYR A 226 -13.84 -14.42 2.14
N ALA A 227 -13.32 -15.20 3.09
CA ALA A 227 -11.98 -15.00 3.64
C ALA A 227 -10.90 -15.17 2.57
N VAL A 228 -11.03 -16.16 1.67
CA VAL A 228 -10.10 -16.37 0.55
C VAL A 228 -10.26 -15.28 -0.50
N ALA A 229 -11.48 -14.87 -0.82
CA ALA A 229 -11.73 -13.78 -1.76
C ALA A 229 -11.14 -12.47 -1.25
N PHE A 230 -11.31 -12.13 0.02
CA PHE A 230 -10.73 -10.92 0.61
C PHE A 230 -9.19 -10.97 0.65
N LEU A 231 -8.62 -12.14 1.02
CA LEU A 231 -7.18 -12.36 0.98
C LEU A 231 -6.59 -12.06 -0.40
N LEU A 232 -7.23 -12.55 -1.47
CA LEU A 232 -6.80 -12.30 -2.84
C LEU A 232 -7.12 -10.87 -3.30
N GLN A 233 -8.29 -10.34 -2.94
CA GLN A 233 -8.70 -8.97 -3.28
C GLN A 233 -7.69 -7.94 -2.77
N ILE A 234 -7.36 -7.95 -1.48
CA ILE A 234 -6.45 -6.96 -0.90
C ILE A 234 -5.04 -7.02 -1.54
N TYR A 235 -4.58 -8.22 -1.92
CA TYR A 235 -3.33 -8.37 -2.64
C TYR A 235 -3.38 -7.77 -4.04
N TYR A 236 -4.41 -8.09 -4.84
CA TYR A 236 -4.50 -7.59 -6.20
C TYR A 236 -4.84 -6.11 -6.26
N ASP A 237 -5.65 -5.63 -5.34
CA ASP A 237 -5.97 -4.20 -5.22
C ASP A 237 -4.70 -3.38 -4.97
N PHE A 238 -3.94 -3.74 -3.95
CA PHE A 238 -2.77 -2.98 -3.54
C PHE A 238 -1.54 -3.23 -4.45
N SER A 239 -1.28 -4.48 -4.85
CA SER A 239 -0.19 -4.75 -5.80
C SER A 239 -0.47 -4.17 -7.18
N GLY A 240 -1.74 -4.13 -7.60
CA GLY A 240 -2.16 -3.50 -8.86
C GLY A 240 -1.87 -1.99 -8.84
N TYR A 241 -2.25 -1.30 -7.76
CA TYR A 241 -1.92 0.10 -7.61
C TYR A 241 -0.40 0.35 -7.59
N SER A 242 0.35 -0.45 -6.82
CA SER A 242 1.81 -0.33 -6.76
C SER A 242 2.46 -0.54 -8.12
N ASP A 243 1.97 -1.51 -8.92
CA ASP A 243 2.47 -1.74 -10.28
C ASP A 243 2.17 -0.57 -11.21
N MET A 244 0.97 0.03 -11.13
CA MET A 244 0.63 1.24 -11.89
C MET A 244 1.52 2.42 -11.48
N ALA A 245 1.74 2.62 -10.19
CA ALA A 245 2.61 3.67 -9.67
C ALA A 245 4.06 3.53 -10.15
N ILE A 246 4.63 2.32 -10.06
CA ILE A 246 5.99 2.02 -10.52
C ILE A 246 6.08 2.17 -12.04
N GLY A 247 5.05 1.76 -12.77
CA GLY A 247 4.96 1.91 -14.22
C GLY A 247 4.99 3.37 -14.65
N LEU A 248 4.14 4.21 -14.03
CA LEU A 248 4.14 5.66 -14.26
C LEU A 248 5.47 6.31 -13.87
N GLY A 249 6.03 5.92 -12.71
CA GLY A 249 7.35 6.37 -12.30
C GLY A 249 8.39 6.15 -13.40
N ARG A 250 8.42 4.93 -13.99
CA ARG A 250 9.34 4.60 -15.10
C ARG A 250 9.14 5.46 -16.34
N ILE A 251 7.90 5.73 -16.73
CA ILE A 251 7.57 6.60 -17.87
C ILE A 251 8.11 8.02 -17.64
N PHE A 252 7.97 8.53 -16.41
CA PHE A 252 8.47 9.85 -16.01
C PHE A 252 9.97 9.87 -15.68
N GLY A 253 10.69 8.75 -15.81
CA GLY A 253 12.13 8.64 -15.58
C GLY A 253 12.52 8.42 -14.12
N PHE A 254 11.59 7.96 -13.26
CA PHE A 254 11.85 7.59 -11.86
C PHE A 254 11.85 6.07 -11.67
N ARG A 255 12.65 5.61 -10.72
CA ARG A 255 12.74 4.21 -10.32
C ARG A 255 12.23 4.05 -8.91
N PHE A 256 10.95 3.76 -8.77
CA PHE A 256 10.35 3.48 -7.46
C PHE A 256 10.68 2.08 -6.99
N PRO A 257 10.78 1.86 -5.65
CA PRO A 257 11.04 0.56 -5.08
C PRO A 257 9.89 -0.42 -5.29
N GLU A 258 10.21 -1.71 -5.33
CA GLU A 258 9.20 -2.78 -5.35
C GLU A 258 8.45 -2.82 -4.02
N ASN A 259 7.14 -3.04 -4.09
CA ASN A 259 6.29 -3.08 -2.90
C ASN A 259 5.76 -4.49 -2.59
N PHE A 260 5.73 -5.38 -3.59
CA PHE A 260 5.27 -6.76 -3.47
C PHE A 260 6.17 -7.74 -4.21
N ASN A 261 6.39 -8.92 -3.60
CA ASN A 261 7.16 -10.02 -4.22
C ASN A 261 6.53 -11.37 -3.88
N TYR A 262 5.35 -11.67 -4.46
CA TYR A 262 4.62 -12.93 -4.26
C TYR A 262 4.53 -13.35 -2.78
N PRO A 263 3.85 -12.56 -1.92
CA PRO A 263 3.89 -12.76 -0.47
C PRO A 263 3.29 -14.09 -0.01
N TYR A 264 2.33 -14.65 -0.74
CA TYR A 264 1.61 -15.87 -0.36
C TYR A 264 2.41 -17.17 -0.57
N ILE A 265 3.64 -17.09 -1.11
CA ILE A 265 4.55 -18.25 -1.14
C ILE A 265 5.48 -18.32 0.07
N ALA A 266 5.42 -17.35 0.96
CA ALA A 266 6.24 -17.28 2.17
C ALA A 266 6.00 -18.49 3.08
N ALA A 267 7.05 -18.96 3.73
CA ALA A 267 6.99 -20.07 4.67
C ALA A 267 7.15 -19.64 6.14
N SER A 268 7.19 -18.32 6.39
CA SER A 268 7.18 -17.72 7.71
C SER A 268 6.54 -16.33 7.66
N ILE A 269 5.99 -15.82 8.77
CA ILE A 269 5.44 -14.46 8.87
C ILE A 269 6.54 -13.43 8.64
N THR A 270 7.76 -13.71 9.11
CA THR A 270 8.94 -12.88 8.83
C THR A 270 9.22 -12.78 7.33
N GLU A 271 9.14 -13.90 6.58
CA GLU A 271 9.30 -13.90 5.12
C GLU A 271 8.14 -13.20 4.43
N PHE A 272 6.89 -13.39 4.92
CA PHE A 272 5.71 -12.74 4.39
C PHE A 272 5.86 -11.21 4.38
N TRP A 273 6.22 -10.60 5.51
CA TRP A 273 6.38 -9.16 5.62
C TRP A 273 7.59 -8.59 4.87
N ARG A 274 8.57 -9.41 4.52
CA ARG A 274 9.64 -9.03 3.58
C ARG A 274 9.19 -9.01 2.13
N ARG A 275 7.99 -9.56 1.83
CA ARG A 275 7.41 -9.67 0.49
C ARG A 275 6.13 -8.85 0.33
N TRP A 276 5.50 -8.46 1.41
CA TRP A 276 4.28 -7.66 1.48
C TRP A 276 4.60 -6.26 1.95
N HIS A 277 4.11 -5.24 1.20
CA HIS A 277 4.26 -3.81 1.55
C HIS A 277 5.70 -3.47 1.98
N ILE A 278 6.66 -3.83 1.12
CA ILE A 278 8.11 -3.79 1.39
C ILE A 278 8.55 -2.37 1.76
N SER A 279 7.98 -1.35 1.10
CA SER A 279 8.31 0.05 1.35
C SER A 279 7.94 0.49 2.77
N LEU A 280 6.75 0.11 3.28
CA LEU A 280 6.33 0.38 4.66
C LEU A 280 7.23 -0.35 5.66
N GLY A 281 7.47 -1.65 5.44
CA GLY A 281 8.35 -2.45 6.29
C GLY A 281 9.76 -1.88 6.38
N SER A 282 10.33 -1.41 5.25
CA SER A 282 11.63 -0.76 5.22
C SER A 282 11.61 0.60 5.93
N TRP A 283 10.53 1.38 5.80
CA TRP A 283 10.38 2.65 6.50
C TRP A 283 10.38 2.46 8.02
N PHE A 284 9.53 1.58 8.55
CA PHE A 284 9.49 1.28 9.99
C PHE A 284 10.80 0.70 10.52
N ARG A 285 11.49 -0.13 9.73
CA ARG A 285 12.81 -0.65 10.09
C ARG A 285 13.83 0.48 10.28
N ASP A 286 13.92 1.41 9.31
CA ASP A 286 15.02 2.37 9.25
C ASP A 286 14.75 3.63 10.09
N TYR A 287 13.48 3.99 10.30
CA TYR A 287 13.11 5.20 11.04
C TYR A 287 12.53 4.93 12.43
N LEU A 288 12.16 3.69 12.77
CA LEU A 288 11.66 3.34 14.09
C LEU A 288 12.47 2.20 14.74
N TYR A 289 12.56 1.02 14.10
CA TYR A 289 13.19 -0.16 14.70
C TYR A 289 14.68 0.03 15.00
N ILE A 290 15.44 0.51 14.01
CA ILE A 290 16.89 0.76 14.15
C ILE A 290 17.19 1.86 15.18
N PRO A 291 16.52 3.03 15.18
CA PRO A 291 16.69 4.06 16.21
C PRO A 291 16.38 3.59 17.64
N LEU A 292 15.42 2.69 17.81
CA LEU A 292 15.11 2.07 19.13
C LEU A 292 16.20 1.09 19.61
N GLY A 293 17.23 0.85 18.79
CA GLY A 293 18.34 -0.05 19.09
C GLY A 293 18.34 -1.36 18.31
N GLY A 294 17.29 -1.61 17.51
CA GLY A 294 17.20 -2.79 16.65
C GLY A 294 17.36 -4.10 17.43
N ASN A 295 18.27 -4.96 16.98
CA ASN A 295 18.65 -6.23 17.62
C ASN A 295 19.97 -6.17 18.39
N ARG A 296 20.60 -4.97 18.52
CA ARG A 296 21.95 -4.81 19.07
C ARG A 296 21.97 -4.74 20.60
N LYS A 297 20.85 -4.45 21.26
CA LYS A 297 20.73 -4.22 22.70
C LYS A 297 20.13 -5.41 23.48
N GLY A 298 20.37 -6.64 23.01
CA GLY A 298 19.90 -7.87 23.65
C GLY A 298 18.49 -8.31 23.23
N LYS A 299 18.13 -9.57 23.57
CA LYS A 299 16.88 -10.23 23.16
C LYS A 299 15.62 -9.48 23.66
N GLY A 300 15.57 -9.12 24.96
CA GLY A 300 14.42 -8.44 25.55
C GLY A 300 14.12 -7.11 24.86
N ARG A 301 15.14 -6.28 24.59
CA ARG A 301 14.97 -5.03 23.85
C ARG A 301 14.50 -5.26 22.42
N GLN A 302 14.97 -6.31 21.77
CA GLN A 302 14.54 -6.67 20.43
C GLN A 302 13.05 -7.05 20.38
N LEU A 303 12.57 -7.85 21.35
CA LEU A 303 11.16 -8.24 21.46
C LEU A 303 10.28 -7.01 21.69
N PHE A 304 10.69 -6.12 22.60
CA PHE A 304 10.02 -4.84 22.84
C PHE A 304 9.95 -3.98 21.57
N ASN A 305 11.06 -3.86 20.83
CA ASN A 305 11.10 -3.09 19.60
C ASN A 305 10.15 -3.66 18.54
N ILE A 306 10.03 -4.99 18.41
CA ILE A 306 9.07 -5.63 17.51
C ILE A 306 7.64 -5.26 17.91
N LEU A 307 7.30 -5.35 19.19
CA LEU A 307 5.98 -4.98 19.69
C LEU A 307 5.63 -3.53 19.35
N ILE A 308 6.53 -2.59 19.66
CA ILE A 308 6.32 -1.17 19.38
C ILE A 308 6.13 -0.91 17.87
N VAL A 309 6.96 -1.51 17.03
CA VAL A 309 6.84 -1.35 15.57
C VAL A 309 5.50 -1.85 15.06
N TRP A 310 5.04 -2.99 15.55
CA TRP A 310 3.77 -3.57 15.08
C TRP A 310 2.54 -2.86 15.61
N LEU A 311 2.57 -2.38 16.84
CA LEU A 311 1.52 -1.49 17.38
C LEU A 311 1.47 -0.18 16.57
N ALA A 312 2.63 0.42 16.28
CA ALA A 312 2.69 1.61 15.43
C ALA A 312 2.20 1.33 14.01
N THR A 313 2.48 0.14 13.45
CA THR A 313 1.99 -0.29 12.14
C THR A 313 0.46 -0.45 12.14
N GLY A 314 -0.10 -1.07 13.17
CA GLY A 314 -1.55 -1.19 13.33
C GLY A 314 -2.22 0.18 13.42
N LEU A 315 -1.75 1.04 14.29
CA LEU A 315 -2.24 2.42 14.41
C LEU A 315 -2.11 3.18 13.08
N TRP A 316 -1.02 3.03 12.34
CA TRP A 316 -0.85 3.70 11.05
C TRP A 316 -1.93 3.30 10.03
N HIS A 317 -2.41 2.06 10.06
CA HIS A 317 -3.47 1.59 9.18
C HIS A 317 -4.83 2.24 9.49
N GLY A 318 -5.23 2.32 10.74
CA GLY A 318 -6.54 2.88 11.08
C GLY A 318 -6.67 3.31 12.54
N ALA A 319 -7.66 4.16 12.81
CA ALA A 319 -8.00 4.66 14.12
C ALA A 319 -9.18 3.84 14.69
N ASP A 320 -8.97 2.53 14.89
CA ASP A 320 -9.93 1.64 15.49
C ASP A 320 -9.21 0.48 16.21
N TRP A 321 -9.88 -0.19 17.14
CA TRP A 321 -9.33 -1.28 17.94
C TRP A 321 -8.99 -2.52 17.12
N ASN A 322 -9.72 -2.81 16.04
CA ASN A 322 -9.39 -3.92 15.13
C ASN A 322 -7.99 -3.75 14.50
N PHE A 323 -7.56 -2.53 14.17
CA PHE A 323 -6.20 -2.28 13.65
C PHE A 323 -5.12 -2.42 14.72
N VAL A 324 -5.42 -1.99 15.96
CA VAL A 324 -4.50 -2.19 17.10
C VAL A 324 -4.30 -3.69 17.35
N LEU A 325 -5.40 -4.45 17.39
CA LEU A 325 -5.36 -5.90 17.58
C LEU A 325 -4.71 -6.62 16.41
N TRP A 326 -4.92 -6.14 15.18
CA TRP A 326 -4.22 -6.64 13.99
C TRP A 326 -2.70 -6.46 14.10
N GLY A 327 -2.24 -5.29 14.55
CA GLY A 327 -0.83 -5.05 14.82
C GLY A 327 -0.29 -5.98 15.92
N LEU A 328 -1.04 -6.16 17.01
CA LEU A 328 -0.69 -7.07 18.10
C LEU A 328 -0.64 -8.53 17.63
N TRP A 329 -1.59 -8.98 16.80
CA TRP A 329 -1.61 -10.30 16.18
C TRP A 329 -0.29 -10.62 15.49
N PHE A 330 0.17 -9.75 14.60
CA PHE A 330 1.43 -9.96 13.89
C PHE A 330 2.65 -9.78 14.79
N ALA A 331 2.60 -8.91 15.80
CA ALA A 331 3.65 -8.83 16.80
C ALA A 331 3.82 -10.17 17.52
N VAL A 332 2.73 -10.76 18.05
CA VAL A 332 2.75 -12.04 18.75
C VAL A 332 3.25 -13.16 17.84
N LEU A 333 2.74 -13.26 16.61
CA LEU A 333 3.20 -14.28 15.65
C LEU A 333 4.70 -14.17 15.37
N LEU A 334 5.23 -12.97 15.17
CA LEU A 334 6.67 -12.75 14.95
C LEU A 334 7.51 -13.09 16.19
N LEU A 335 7.01 -12.81 17.39
CA LEU A 335 7.67 -13.17 18.63
C LEU A 335 7.72 -14.71 18.80
N VAL A 336 6.58 -15.38 18.60
CA VAL A 336 6.48 -16.85 18.66
C VAL A 336 7.35 -17.51 17.60
N GLU A 337 7.31 -16.98 16.36
CA GLU A 337 8.18 -17.46 15.28
C GLU A 337 9.66 -17.38 15.68
N LYS A 338 10.08 -16.23 16.16
CA LYS A 338 11.47 -15.96 16.50
C LYS A 338 11.99 -16.78 17.66
N LEU A 339 11.14 -17.02 18.67
CA LEU A 339 11.52 -17.73 19.89
C LEU A 339 11.42 -19.25 19.72
N ILE A 340 10.46 -19.76 18.95
CA ILE A 340 10.06 -21.17 18.97
C ILE A 340 9.97 -21.76 17.56
N LEU A 341 9.19 -21.16 16.65
CA LEU A 341 8.75 -21.83 15.44
C LEU A 341 9.75 -21.79 14.28
N LEU A 342 10.62 -20.78 14.22
CA LEU A 342 11.47 -20.53 13.07
C LEU A 342 12.32 -21.74 12.65
N PRO A 343 12.96 -22.52 13.55
CA PRO A 343 13.72 -23.70 13.18
C PRO A 343 12.87 -24.81 12.54
N VAL A 344 11.63 -24.97 13.01
CA VAL A 344 10.68 -25.98 12.50
C VAL A 344 10.18 -25.59 11.11
N LEU A 345 9.79 -24.31 10.94
CA LEU A 345 9.28 -23.78 9.68
C LEU A 345 10.34 -23.80 8.56
N GLN A 346 11.61 -23.56 8.90
CA GLN A 346 12.73 -23.65 7.95
C GLN A 346 12.93 -25.08 7.42
N LYS A 347 12.74 -26.08 8.28
CA LYS A 347 12.88 -27.50 7.90
C LYS A 347 11.67 -28.00 7.11
N ARG A 348 10.45 -27.52 7.41
CA ARG A 348 9.18 -28.01 6.82
C ARG A 348 8.45 -26.88 6.09
N ARG A 349 9.02 -26.44 4.96
CA ARG A 349 8.47 -25.30 4.16
C ARG A 349 7.01 -25.45 3.75
N GLY A 350 6.51 -26.67 3.52
CA GLY A 350 5.09 -26.91 3.23
C GLY A 350 4.19 -26.53 4.39
N LEU A 351 4.50 -27.02 5.60
CA LEU A 351 3.80 -26.65 6.83
C LEU A 351 3.90 -25.14 7.09
N GLY A 352 5.08 -24.54 6.86
CA GLY A 352 5.24 -23.10 6.99
C GLY A 352 4.33 -22.30 6.09
N ARG A 353 4.11 -22.72 4.84
CA ARG A 353 3.16 -22.04 3.93
C ARG A 353 1.71 -22.13 4.41
N CYS A 354 1.27 -23.32 4.86
CA CYS A 354 -0.08 -23.47 5.42
C CYS A 354 -0.27 -22.59 6.66
N TYR A 355 0.73 -22.56 7.56
CA TYR A 355 0.73 -21.70 8.74
C TYR A 355 0.62 -20.21 8.35
N VAL A 356 1.46 -19.74 7.41
CA VAL A 356 1.43 -18.34 6.97
C VAL A 356 0.11 -17.98 6.33
N LEU A 357 -0.40 -18.81 5.42
CA LEU A 357 -1.68 -18.54 4.75
C LEU A 357 -2.84 -18.44 5.74
N LEU A 358 -2.91 -19.36 6.71
CA LEU A 358 -3.95 -19.33 7.74
C LEU A 358 -3.79 -18.13 8.65
N ALA A 359 -2.59 -17.87 9.15
CA ALA A 359 -2.32 -16.75 10.05
C ALA A 359 -2.60 -15.37 9.40
N VAL A 360 -2.26 -15.22 8.12
CA VAL A 360 -2.51 -14.00 7.35
C VAL A 360 -4.00 -13.87 7.03
N LEU A 361 -4.68 -14.95 6.67
CA LEU A 361 -6.12 -14.96 6.42
C LEU A 361 -6.89 -14.51 7.66
N LEU A 362 -6.60 -15.06 8.85
CA LEU A 362 -7.22 -14.64 10.11
C LEU A 362 -6.89 -13.18 10.44
N GLY A 363 -5.65 -12.76 10.23
CA GLY A 363 -5.26 -11.36 10.38
C GLY A 363 -6.02 -10.42 9.44
N PHE A 364 -6.29 -10.82 8.20
CA PHE A 364 -7.03 -10.00 7.26
C PHE A 364 -8.54 -9.97 7.52
N ILE A 365 -9.12 -11.01 8.11
CA ILE A 365 -10.49 -10.94 8.64
C ILE A 365 -10.58 -9.87 9.74
N LEU A 366 -9.61 -9.84 10.67
CA LEU A 366 -9.55 -8.81 11.72
C LEU A 366 -9.36 -7.41 11.12
N PHE A 367 -8.60 -7.29 10.04
CA PHE A 367 -8.37 -6.02 9.34
C PHE A 367 -9.62 -5.47 8.63
N ASP A 368 -10.43 -6.36 8.04
CA ASP A 368 -11.61 -6.01 7.23
C ASP A 368 -12.90 -5.82 8.05
N ALA A 369 -12.91 -6.34 9.28
CA ALA A 369 -14.08 -6.32 10.15
C ALA A 369 -14.46 -4.90 10.58
N SER A 370 -15.76 -4.68 10.77
CA SER A 370 -16.32 -3.41 11.27
C SER A 370 -16.08 -3.20 12.77
N SER A 371 -15.81 -4.30 13.50
CA SER A 371 -15.51 -4.30 14.93
C SER A 371 -14.76 -5.57 15.33
N VAL A 372 -14.22 -5.58 16.54
CA VAL A 372 -13.59 -6.78 17.12
C VAL A 372 -14.56 -7.93 17.27
N CYS A 373 -15.81 -7.64 17.65
CA CYS A 373 -16.86 -8.64 17.79
C CYS A 373 -17.24 -9.25 16.43
N ASP A 374 -17.34 -8.44 15.38
CA ASP A 374 -17.58 -8.89 14.01
C ASP A 374 -16.46 -9.80 13.51
N ALA A 375 -15.20 -9.41 13.74
CA ALA A 375 -14.03 -10.24 13.43
C ALA A 375 -14.09 -11.60 14.13
N TRP A 376 -14.38 -11.59 15.42
CA TRP A 376 -14.46 -12.83 16.21
C TRP A 376 -15.60 -13.73 15.75
N GLY A 377 -16.79 -13.15 15.50
CA GLY A 377 -17.94 -13.88 14.94
C GLY A 377 -17.60 -14.56 13.60
N THR A 378 -16.92 -13.83 12.71
CA THR A 378 -16.48 -14.37 11.41
C THR A 378 -15.44 -15.47 11.57
N ILE A 379 -14.48 -15.32 12.50
CA ILE A 379 -13.49 -16.37 12.78
C ILE A 379 -14.19 -17.63 13.35
N CYS A 380 -15.13 -17.48 14.27
CA CYS A 380 -15.90 -18.61 14.79
C CYS A 380 -16.71 -19.31 13.68
N ALA A 381 -17.30 -18.54 12.77
CA ALA A 381 -18.08 -19.05 11.64
C ALA A 381 -17.22 -19.89 10.67
N LEU A 382 -15.93 -19.60 10.49
CA LEU A 382 -15.02 -20.46 9.70
C LEU A 382 -14.94 -21.89 10.22
N PHE A 383 -15.12 -22.08 11.52
CA PHE A 383 -15.01 -23.39 12.18
C PHE A 383 -16.36 -23.96 12.64
N GLY A 384 -17.47 -23.46 12.09
CA GLY A 384 -18.83 -23.95 12.38
C GLY A 384 -19.46 -23.38 13.66
N GLY A 385 -18.87 -22.31 14.23
CA GLY A 385 -19.47 -21.59 15.35
C GLY A 385 -20.83 -21.00 15.00
N GLY A 386 -21.73 -20.94 16.00
CA GLY A 386 -23.09 -20.44 15.80
C GLY A 386 -24.06 -21.45 15.16
N GLY A 387 -23.69 -22.74 15.06
CA GLY A 387 -24.56 -23.77 14.48
C GLY A 387 -24.75 -23.67 12.96
N LEU A 388 -23.83 -23.03 12.27
CA LEU A 388 -23.89 -22.83 10.81
C LEU A 388 -23.79 -24.17 10.06
N PRO A 389 -24.55 -24.36 8.97
CA PRO A 389 -24.40 -25.53 8.10
C PRO A 389 -23.04 -25.51 7.41
N LEU A 390 -22.51 -26.68 7.05
CA LEU A 390 -21.23 -26.77 6.34
C LEU A 390 -21.26 -26.05 4.97
N ALA A 391 -22.38 -26.15 4.28
CA ALA A 391 -22.60 -25.49 2.98
C ALA A 391 -24.03 -25.02 2.85
N SER A 392 -24.27 -24.00 2.07
CA SER A 392 -25.58 -23.50 1.67
C SER A 392 -25.70 -23.49 0.15
N ALA A 393 -26.91 -23.38 -0.37
CA ALA A 393 -27.16 -23.30 -1.82
C ALA A 393 -26.43 -22.07 -2.41
N GLU A 394 -26.49 -20.92 -1.72
CA GLU A 394 -25.81 -19.70 -2.12
C GLU A 394 -24.29 -19.88 -2.14
N ALA A 395 -23.71 -20.50 -1.11
CA ALA A 395 -22.26 -20.77 -1.07
C ALA A 395 -21.80 -21.64 -2.25
N VAL A 396 -22.57 -22.67 -2.61
CA VAL A 396 -22.26 -23.54 -3.76
C VAL A 396 -22.42 -22.78 -5.07
N TYR A 397 -23.45 -21.95 -5.20
CA TYR A 397 -23.63 -21.08 -6.37
C TYR A 397 -22.45 -20.12 -6.54
N GLN A 398 -22.08 -19.40 -5.50
CA GLN A 398 -20.95 -18.45 -5.54
C GLN A 398 -19.61 -19.14 -5.83
N LEU A 399 -19.38 -20.32 -5.24
CA LEU A 399 -18.18 -21.11 -5.53
C LEU A 399 -18.10 -21.47 -7.02
N ARG A 400 -19.20 -21.97 -7.60
CA ARG A 400 -19.24 -22.35 -9.02
C ARG A 400 -19.07 -21.14 -9.95
N SER A 401 -19.76 -20.05 -9.66
CA SER A 401 -19.70 -18.80 -10.44
C SER A 401 -18.32 -18.17 -10.42
N CYS A 402 -17.62 -18.21 -9.29
CA CYS A 402 -16.31 -17.57 -9.10
C CYS A 402 -15.13 -18.54 -9.19
N ALA A 403 -15.34 -19.84 -9.48
CA ALA A 403 -14.28 -20.86 -9.46
C ALA A 403 -13.10 -20.50 -10.37
N VAL A 404 -13.38 -20.07 -11.62
CA VAL A 404 -12.35 -19.67 -12.58
C VAL A 404 -11.60 -18.42 -12.11
N LEU A 405 -12.31 -17.42 -11.59
CA LEU A 405 -11.72 -16.21 -11.02
C LEU A 405 -10.76 -16.54 -9.86
N LEU A 406 -11.21 -17.36 -8.91
CA LEU A 406 -10.43 -17.80 -7.76
C LEU A 406 -9.18 -18.59 -8.19
N ALA A 407 -9.32 -19.50 -9.17
CA ALA A 407 -8.19 -20.27 -9.70
C ALA A 407 -7.16 -19.37 -10.40
N VAL A 408 -7.60 -18.47 -11.28
CA VAL A 408 -6.72 -17.51 -11.96
C VAL A 408 -6.02 -16.59 -10.94
N ALA A 409 -6.75 -16.08 -9.96
CA ALA A 409 -6.18 -15.27 -8.91
C ALA A 409 -5.16 -16.05 -8.05
N ALA A 410 -5.45 -17.28 -7.68
CA ALA A 410 -4.52 -18.11 -6.90
C ALA A 410 -3.23 -18.46 -7.68
N ILE A 411 -3.33 -18.72 -8.99
CA ILE A 411 -2.18 -18.97 -9.87
C ILE A 411 -1.36 -17.68 -10.06
N GLY A 412 -2.02 -16.56 -10.33
CA GLY A 412 -1.38 -15.28 -10.54
C GLY A 412 -0.70 -14.70 -9.29
N ALA A 413 -1.16 -15.10 -8.08
CA ALA A 413 -0.49 -14.75 -6.82
C ALA A 413 0.83 -15.50 -6.59
N ARG A 414 1.21 -16.40 -7.50
CA ARG A 414 2.48 -17.16 -7.49
C ARG A 414 3.37 -16.71 -8.65
N PRO A 415 4.69 -16.96 -8.59
CA PRO A 415 5.61 -16.58 -9.67
C PRO A 415 5.48 -17.46 -10.94
N LEU A 416 4.49 -18.36 -11.02
CA LEU A 416 4.32 -19.33 -12.11
C LEU A 416 4.11 -18.64 -13.47
N PRO A 417 3.19 -17.67 -13.64
CA PRO A 417 2.97 -17.01 -14.93
C PRO A 417 4.23 -16.28 -15.41
N ARG A 418 4.90 -15.57 -14.49
CA ARG A 418 6.15 -14.88 -14.80
C ARG A 418 7.25 -15.85 -15.24
N ARG A 419 7.42 -16.96 -14.51
CA ARG A 419 8.43 -17.98 -14.88
C ARG A 419 8.16 -18.61 -16.25
N ALA A 420 6.89 -18.89 -16.56
CA ALA A 420 6.49 -19.40 -17.87
C ALA A 420 6.80 -18.40 -18.99
N PHE A 421 6.47 -17.12 -18.77
CA PHE A 421 6.80 -16.04 -19.70
C PHE A 421 8.31 -15.89 -19.90
N ASP A 422 9.07 -15.85 -18.80
CA ASP A 422 10.55 -15.73 -18.85
C ASP A 422 11.19 -16.96 -19.53
N ALA A 423 10.63 -18.16 -19.31
CA ALA A 423 11.11 -19.40 -19.96
C ALA A 423 10.87 -19.36 -21.48
N LEU A 424 9.67 -18.94 -21.91
CA LEU A 424 9.33 -18.76 -23.31
C LEU A 424 10.27 -17.74 -23.98
N GLY A 425 10.53 -16.62 -23.33
CA GLY A 425 11.44 -15.57 -23.81
C GLY A 425 12.91 -15.99 -23.97
N LYS A 426 13.32 -17.13 -23.38
CA LYS A 426 14.68 -17.66 -23.56
C LYS A 426 14.86 -18.41 -24.87
N THR A 427 13.80 -18.91 -25.48
CA THR A 427 13.87 -19.62 -26.75
C THR A 427 13.80 -18.64 -27.93
N HIS A 428 14.44 -18.96 -29.07
CA HIS A 428 14.44 -18.07 -30.25
C HIS A 428 13.02 -17.89 -30.81
N GLY A 429 12.29 -18.98 -31.01
CA GLY A 429 10.89 -18.92 -31.46
C GLY A 429 9.97 -18.24 -30.47
N GLY A 430 10.17 -18.49 -29.16
CA GLY A 430 9.39 -17.85 -28.10
C GLY A 430 9.58 -16.33 -28.03
N ARG A 431 10.78 -15.81 -28.30
CA ARG A 431 11.02 -14.35 -28.40
C ARG A 431 10.25 -13.72 -29.54
N ALA A 432 10.25 -14.35 -30.71
CA ALA A 432 9.48 -13.87 -31.86
C ALA A 432 7.97 -13.85 -31.57
N VAL A 433 7.45 -14.92 -30.96
CA VAL A 433 6.05 -15.01 -30.52
C VAL A 433 5.71 -13.91 -29.49
N LEU A 434 6.53 -13.74 -28.47
CA LEU A 434 6.30 -12.73 -27.43
C LEU A 434 6.41 -11.31 -27.98
N ALA A 435 7.27 -11.04 -28.97
CA ALA A 435 7.39 -9.73 -29.60
C ALA A 435 6.07 -9.25 -30.25
N VAL A 436 5.20 -10.21 -30.65
CA VAL A 436 3.87 -9.90 -31.22
C VAL A 436 2.77 -10.05 -30.17
N LEU A 437 2.75 -11.18 -29.44
CA LEU A 437 1.65 -11.47 -28.51
C LEU A 437 1.63 -10.53 -27.31
N GLU A 438 2.78 -10.05 -26.85
CA GLU A 438 2.81 -9.15 -25.69
C GLU A 438 2.14 -7.80 -25.98
N PRO A 439 2.52 -7.02 -27.01
CA PRO A 439 1.83 -5.75 -27.31
C PRO A 439 0.35 -5.96 -27.63
N VAL A 440 -0.01 -6.98 -28.41
CA VAL A 440 -1.41 -7.29 -28.74
C VAL A 440 -2.19 -7.65 -27.47
N GLY A 441 -1.61 -8.48 -26.60
CA GLY A 441 -2.21 -8.83 -25.32
C GLY A 441 -2.39 -7.64 -24.37
N LEU A 442 -1.42 -6.72 -24.33
CA LEU A 442 -1.53 -5.50 -23.51
C LEU A 442 -2.63 -4.57 -24.02
N VAL A 443 -2.74 -4.39 -25.34
CA VAL A 443 -3.85 -3.61 -25.94
C VAL A 443 -5.19 -4.28 -25.66
N GLY A 444 -5.28 -5.60 -25.82
CA GLY A 444 -6.47 -6.37 -25.49
C GLY A 444 -6.87 -6.25 -24.02
N LEU A 445 -5.90 -6.36 -23.10
CA LEU A 445 -6.14 -6.15 -21.67
C LEU A 445 -6.64 -4.73 -21.37
N LEU A 446 -6.04 -3.72 -21.99
CA LEU A 446 -6.48 -2.33 -21.83
C LEU A 446 -7.91 -2.13 -22.33
N ALA A 447 -8.26 -2.69 -23.49
CA ALA A 447 -9.60 -2.64 -24.04
C ALA A 447 -10.63 -3.31 -23.11
N VAL A 448 -10.34 -4.52 -22.62
CA VAL A 448 -11.21 -5.23 -21.67
C VAL A 448 -11.34 -4.43 -20.37
N CYS A 449 -10.24 -3.92 -19.80
CA CYS A 449 -10.29 -3.07 -18.60
C CYS A 449 -11.17 -1.82 -18.86
N THR A 450 -11.06 -1.21 -20.04
CA THR A 450 -11.89 -0.05 -20.42
C THR A 450 -13.37 -0.42 -20.47
N ALA A 451 -13.72 -1.56 -21.08
CA ALA A 451 -15.10 -2.03 -21.13
C ALA A 451 -15.68 -2.19 -19.70
N TYR A 452 -14.93 -2.82 -18.82
CA TYR A 452 -15.33 -2.94 -17.40
C TYR A 452 -15.45 -1.59 -16.66
N LEU A 453 -14.62 -0.60 -17.03
CA LEU A 453 -14.71 0.74 -16.43
C LEU A 453 -15.88 1.55 -16.94
N VAL A 454 -16.34 1.31 -18.16
CA VAL A 454 -17.53 1.94 -18.76
C VAL A 454 -18.81 1.35 -18.17
N ASP A 455 -18.84 0.02 -18.00
CA ASP A 455 -20.00 -0.72 -17.46
C ASP A 455 -20.10 -0.63 -15.93
N GLY A 456 -18.97 -0.51 -15.25
CA GLY A 456 -18.88 -0.59 -13.78
C GLY A 456 -19.10 0.74 -13.09
N SER A 457 -19.69 0.69 -11.89
CA SER A 457 -19.75 1.81 -10.94
C SER A 457 -18.33 2.13 -10.39
N PHE A 458 -18.18 3.36 -9.88
CA PHE A 458 -16.98 3.82 -9.18
C PHE A 458 -16.57 2.83 -8.07
N ASN A 459 -15.40 2.21 -8.22
CA ASN A 459 -14.86 1.28 -7.24
C ASN A 459 -13.48 1.77 -6.77
N PRO A 460 -13.43 2.52 -5.64
CA PRO A 460 -12.18 3.04 -5.10
C PRO A 460 -11.27 1.89 -4.63
N PHE A 461 -9.99 2.18 -4.47
CA PHE A 461 -9.06 1.25 -3.85
C PHE A 461 -9.44 1.02 -2.39
N LEU A 462 -9.28 -0.22 -1.91
CA LEU A 462 -9.56 -0.58 -0.50
C LEU A 462 -8.83 0.35 0.48
N TYR A 463 -7.65 0.81 0.12
CA TYR A 463 -6.83 1.70 0.94
C TYR A 463 -7.46 3.06 1.25
N PHE A 464 -8.50 3.48 0.51
CA PHE A 464 -9.26 4.69 0.84
C PHE A 464 -10.23 4.51 2.01
N ARG A 465 -10.40 3.30 2.50
CA ARG A 465 -11.28 3.01 3.64
C ARG A 465 -10.57 3.12 4.99
N PHE A 466 -9.23 3.20 4.98
CA PHE A 466 -8.39 3.13 6.18
C PHE A 466 -7.61 4.41 6.46
#